data_80a7cf88e854acbeb4f9d0e314458d74
#
_entry.id   80a7cf88e854acbeb4f9d0e314458d74
#
_cell.length_a   1.000
_cell.length_b   1.000
_cell.length_c   1.000
_cell.angle_alpha   90.00
_cell.angle_beta   90.00
_cell.angle_gamma   90.00
#
_symmetry.space_group_name_H-M   'P 1'
#
loop_
_entity.id
_entity.type
_entity.pdbx_description
1 polymer ?
#
loop_
_entity_poly.entity_id
_entity_poly.type
_entity_poly.pdbx_seq_one_letter_code
_entity_poly.pdbx_strand_id
1 'polypeptide(L)'
;MKKILIVMSAAAGLAFAGCRPQNPDVPAVREFIRDNWHTTVQHCTADTATLIGLPYPYTVPTAGAMFREMYYWDTFFTNEGLVRDGHPELAK
;
A
#
# COMPACT_ATOMS: atom_id res chain seq x y z
N MET A 1 57.08 24.82 -30.49
CA MET A 1 56.37 23.99 -29.53
C MET A 1 55.03 24.61 -29.23
N LYS A 2 53.96 24.07 -29.83
CA LYS A 2 52.59 24.58 -29.58
C LYS A 2 52.02 23.81 -28.40
N LYS A 3 51.70 24.49 -27.30
CA LYS A 3 51.01 23.92 -26.16
C LYS A 3 49.51 23.85 -26.51
N ILE A 4 48.99 22.64 -26.65
CA ILE A 4 47.55 22.41 -26.82
C ILE A 4 46.95 22.47 -25.44
N LEU A 5 46.10 23.47 -25.22
CA LEU A 5 45.32 23.64 -23.99
C LEU A 5 44.03 22.80 -24.17
N ILE A 6 43.99 21.68 -23.51
CA ILE A 6 42.76 20.85 -23.48
C ILE A 6 41.82 21.49 -22.45
N VAL A 7 40.78 22.16 -22.94
CA VAL A 7 39.68 22.63 -22.08
C VAL A 7 38.76 21.46 -21.84
N MET A 8 38.84 20.86 -20.66
CA MET A 8 37.84 19.89 -20.20
C MET A 8 36.58 20.67 -19.79
N SER A 9 35.59 20.64 -20.68
CA SER A 9 34.22 21.05 -20.32
C SER A 9 33.62 20.02 -19.36
N ALA A 10 33.57 20.35 -18.08
CA ALA A 10 32.77 19.62 -17.11
C ALA A 10 31.30 19.96 -17.36
N ALA A 11 30.60 19.06 -18.03
CA ALA A 11 29.13 19.12 -18.10
C ALA A 11 28.59 18.78 -16.71
N ALA A 12 28.29 19.83 -15.93
CA ALA A 12 27.53 19.70 -14.69
C ALA A 12 26.09 19.26 -15.07
N GLY A 13 25.82 17.98 -15.00
CA GLY A 13 24.47 17.44 -15.09
C GLY A 13 23.67 17.92 -13.86
N LEU A 14 22.84 18.92 -14.07
CA LEU A 14 21.84 19.30 -13.10
C LEU A 14 20.81 18.15 -13.03
N ALA A 15 21.02 17.24 -12.09
CA ALA A 15 19.98 16.32 -11.64
C ALA A 15 18.93 17.16 -10.91
N PHE A 16 17.87 17.54 -11.62
CA PHE A 16 16.66 18.02 -11.00
C PHE A 16 16.01 16.82 -10.26
N ALA A 17 16.54 16.50 -9.09
CA ALA A 17 15.81 15.76 -8.10
C ALA A 17 14.64 16.65 -7.68
N GLY A 18 13.51 16.47 -8.31
CA GLY A 18 12.26 17.11 -7.93
C GLY A 18 11.86 16.61 -6.54
N CYS A 19 12.44 17.19 -5.50
CA CYS A 19 11.96 17.08 -4.14
C CYS A 19 10.58 17.76 -4.11
N ARG A 20 9.51 17.01 -4.43
CA ARG A 20 8.20 17.39 -3.96
C ARG A 20 8.27 17.41 -2.44
N PRO A 21 7.89 18.52 -1.79
CA PRO A 21 7.76 18.52 -0.34
C PRO A 21 6.79 17.39 0.02
N GLN A 22 7.28 16.36 0.67
CA GLN A 22 6.42 15.29 1.16
C GLN A 22 5.56 15.88 2.27
N ASN A 23 4.24 15.70 2.14
CA ASN A 23 3.34 16.07 3.23
C ASN A 23 3.80 15.30 4.49
N PRO A 24 4.05 15.99 5.61
CA PRO A 24 4.53 15.37 6.85
C PRO A 24 3.55 14.33 7.42
N ASP A 25 2.27 14.40 7.04
CA ASP A 25 1.26 13.46 7.50
C ASP A 25 1.34 12.10 6.80
N VAL A 26 1.98 12.02 5.62
CA VAL A 26 2.07 10.77 4.85
C VAL A 26 2.76 9.63 5.62
N PRO A 27 3.88 9.84 6.32
CA PRO A 27 4.51 8.80 7.13
C PRO A 27 3.58 8.31 8.25
N ALA A 28 2.91 9.22 8.95
CA ALA A 28 1.99 8.88 10.04
C ALA A 28 0.79 8.06 9.54
N VAL A 29 0.22 8.42 8.39
CA VAL A 29 -0.88 7.67 7.75
C VAL A 29 -0.42 6.28 7.33
N ARG A 30 0.78 6.15 6.77
CA ARG A 30 1.35 4.84 6.39
C ARG A 30 1.57 3.93 7.59
N GLU A 31 2.09 4.47 8.68
CA GLU A 31 2.27 3.74 9.93
C GLU A 31 0.91 3.28 10.48
N PHE A 32 -0.07 4.16 10.54
CA PHE A 32 -1.43 3.82 10.94
C PHE A 32 -2.03 2.69 10.09
N ILE A 33 -1.91 2.73 8.77
CA ILE A 33 -2.39 1.68 7.86
C ILE A 33 -1.71 0.36 8.20
N ARG A 34 -0.38 0.35 8.31
CA ARG A 34 0.41 -0.86 8.60
C ARG A 34 -0.01 -1.52 9.90
N ASP A 35 -0.24 -0.72 10.94
CA ASP A 35 -0.59 -1.22 12.26
C ASP A 35 -2.04 -1.69 12.36
N ASN A 36 -2.89 -1.28 11.41
CA ASN A 36 -4.34 -1.54 11.46
C ASN A 36 -4.86 -2.50 10.38
N TRP A 37 -4.03 -3.14 9.57
CA TRP A 37 -4.48 -4.12 8.57
C TRP A 37 -5.36 -5.23 9.16
N HIS A 38 -5.08 -5.67 10.39
CA HIS A 38 -5.85 -6.71 11.08
C HIS A 38 -7.34 -6.34 11.26
N THR A 39 -7.68 -5.06 11.26
CA THR A 39 -9.07 -4.59 11.40
C THR A 39 -9.90 -4.79 10.13
N THR A 40 -9.26 -5.00 9.00
CA THR A 40 -9.92 -5.28 7.71
C THR A 40 -10.01 -6.77 7.39
N VAL A 41 -9.54 -7.64 8.27
CA VAL A 41 -9.61 -9.10 8.10
C VAL A 41 -10.74 -9.65 8.98
N GLN A 42 -11.65 -10.40 8.39
CA GLN A 42 -12.77 -11.06 9.06
C GLN A 42 -12.67 -12.57 8.93
N HIS A 43 -13.21 -13.29 9.89
CA HIS A 43 -13.36 -14.74 9.85
C HIS A 43 -14.75 -15.12 10.35
N CYS A 44 -15.71 -15.17 9.47
CA CYS A 44 -17.07 -15.57 9.75
C CYS A 44 -17.39 -16.84 8.97
N THR A 45 -17.53 -17.97 9.66
CA THR A 45 -17.73 -19.29 9.05
C THR A 45 -19.19 -19.71 8.98
N ALA A 46 -20.10 -18.97 9.61
CA ALA A 46 -21.51 -19.27 9.64
C ALA A 46 -22.31 -18.18 8.92
N ASP A 47 -23.36 -18.57 8.24
CA ASP A 47 -24.30 -17.65 7.62
C ASP A 47 -25.06 -16.85 8.67
N THR A 48 -25.18 -15.55 8.46
CA THR A 48 -25.87 -14.63 9.38
C THR A 48 -26.58 -13.54 8.60
N ALA A 49 -27.90 -13.56 8.58
CA ALA A 49 -28.72 -12.64 7.78
C ALA A 49 -28.31 -12.68 6.29
N THR A 50 -27.74 -11.60 5.77
CA THR A 50 -27.27 -11.52 4.38
C THR A 50 -25.83 -11.97 4.19
N LEU A 51 -25.09 -12.18 5.29
CA LEU A 51 -23.69 -12.61 5.26
C LEU A 51 -23.60 -14.11 5.02
N ILE A 52 -22.90 -14.49 3.97
CA ILE A 52 -22.55 -15.90 3.70
C ILE A 52 -21.21 -16.19 4.38
N GLY A 53 -21.17 -17.22 5.21
CA GLY A 53 -19.96 -17.66 5.91
C GLY A 53 -18.92 -18.22 4.94
N LEU A 54 -17.65 -17.90 5.17
CA LEU A 54 -16.53 -18.41 4.39
C LEU A 54 -15.63 -19.28 5.28
N PRO A 55 -15.09 -20.40 4.76
CA PRO A 55 -14.27 -21.32 5.55
C PRO A 55 -12.84 -20.81 5.82
N TYR A 56 -12.52 -19.62 5.41
CA TYR A 56 -11.21 -18.97 5.55
C TYR A 56 -11.35 -17.49 5.92
N PRO A 57 -10.32 -16.87 6.52
CA PRO A 57 -10.29 -15.42 6.70
C PRO A 57 -10.35 -14.70 5.36
N TYR A 58 -11.03 -13.57 5.32
CA TYR A 58 -11.22 -12.74 4.14
C TYR A 58 -11.13 -11.26 4.49
N THR A 59 -10.88 -10.43 3.49
CA THR A 59 -10.79 -8.98 3.65
C THR A 59 -12.13 -8.31 3.43
N VAL A 60 -12.35 -7.21 4.18
CA VAL A 60 -13.53 -6.35 4.08
C VAL A 60 -13.12 -4.92 3.76
N PRO A 61 -14.00 -4.12 3.12
CA PRO A 61 -13.62 -2.78 2.64
C PRO A 61 -13.38 -1.76 3.76
N THR A 62 -13.90 -1.99 4.95
CA THR A 62 -13.80 -1.02 6.05
C THR A 62 -13.48 -1.68 7.37
N ALA A 63 -12.70 -0.99 8.20
CA ALA A 63 -12.52 -1.35 9.60
C ALA A 63 -13.78 -0.99 10.39
N GLY A 64 -14.57 -1.98 10.79
CA GLY A 64 -15.76 -1.73 11.58
C GLY A 64 -16.92 -2.68 11.30
N ALA A 65 -18.12 -2.29 11.74
CA ALA A 65 -19.31 -3.14 11.66
C ALA A 65 -20.05 -3.08 10.33
N MET A 66 -19.76 -2.08 9.49
CA MET A 66 -20.36 -1.95 8.16
C MET A 66 -19.56 -2.77 7.14
N PHE A 67 -20.24 -3.28 6.13
CA PHE A 67 -19.62 -4.01 5.02
C PHE A 67 -18.76 -5.19 5.49
N ARG A 68 -19.39 -6.10 6.23
CA ARG A 68 -18.72 -7.29 6.80
C ARG A 68 -18.54 -8.43 5.81
N GLU A 69 -19.11 -8.31 4.62
CA GLU A 69 -19.01 -9.28 3.54
C GLU A 69 -17.73 -9.06 2.74
N MET A 70 -17.29 -10.12 2.07
CA MET A 70 -16.23 -10.04 1.08
C MET A 70 -16.77 -9.41 -0.22
N TYR A 71 -16.24 -8.26 -0.60
CA TYR A 71 -16.58 -7.59 -1.85
C TYR A 71 -15.46 -7.77 -2.87
N TYR A 72 -15.79 -8.21 -4.07
CA TYR A 72 -14.83 -8.61 -5.09
C TYR A 72 -13.79 -7.53 -5.43
N TRP A 73 -14.24 -6.32 -5.75
CA TRP A 73 -13.35 -5.22 -6.11
C TRP A 73 -12.53 -4.70 -4.94
N ASP A 74 -13.16 -4.56 -3.79
CA ASP A 74 -12.51 -4.07 -2.58
C ASP A 74 -11.45 -5.06 -2.11
N THR A 75 -11.74 -6.36 -2.15
CA THR A 75 -10.79 -7.42 -1.82
C THR A 75 -9.56 -7.38 -2.71
N PHE A 76 -9.74 -7.14 -4.02
CA PHE A 76 -8.62 -7.02 -4.94
C PHE A 76 -7.66 -5.89 -4.51
N PHE A 77 -8.17 -4.68 -4.29
CA PHE A 77 -7.35 -3.53 -3.90
C PHE A 77 -6.75 -3.68 -2.49
N THR A 78 -7.52 -4.24 -1.55
CA THR A 78 -7.03 -4.50 -0.20
C THR A 78 -5.89 -5.53 -0.23
N ASN A 79 -6.00 -6.59 -0.99
CA ASN A 79 -4.96 -7.61 -1.14
C ASN A 79 -3.69 -7.05 -1.78
N GLU A 80 -3.80 -6.15 -2.77
CA GLU A 80 -2.63 -5.43 -3.31
C GLU A 80 -1.90 -4.62 -2.23
N GLY A 81 -2.64 -3.93 -1.35
CA GLY A 81 -2.08 -3.20 -0.23
C GLY A 81 -1.40 -4.13 0.78
N LEU A 82 -2.04 -5.22 1.16
CA LEU A 82 -1.52 -6.22 2.09
C LEU A 82 -0.19 -6.82 1.61
N VAL A 83 -0.13 -7.23 0.34
CA VAL A 83 1.10 -7.79 -0.24
C VAL A 83 2.23 -6.78 -0.22
N ARG A 84 1.97 -5.52 -0.57
CA ARG A 84 2.97 -4.44 -0.58
C ARG A 84 3.47 -4.09 0.81
N ASP A 85 2.63 -4.18 1.82
CA ASP A 85 2.99 -3.92 3.22
C ASP A 85 3.60 -5.15 3.93
N GLY A 86 3.77 -6.28 3.22
CA GLY A 86 4.45 -7.48 3.72
C GLY A 86 3.54 -8.47 4.45
N HIS A 87 2.24 -8.45 4.15
CA HIS A 87 1.23 -9.36 4.69
C HIS A 87 0.59 -10.26 3.62
N PRO A 88 1.36 -10.96 2.76
CA PRO A 88 0.79 -11.79 1.69
C PRO A 88 -0.06 -12.96 2.21
N GLU A 89 0.17 -13.40 3.44
CA GLU A 89 -0.59 -14.45 4.09
C GLU A 89 -2.05 -14.05 4.39
N LEU A 90 -2.33 -12.75 4.49
CA LEU A 90 -3.67 -12.21 4.69
C LEU A 90 -4.40 -11.95 3.36
N ALA A 91 -3.67 -11.87 2.26
CA ALA A 91 -4.20 -11.63 0.92
C ALA A 91 -4.65 -12.96 0.29
N LYS A 92 -5.95 -13.25 0.35
CA LYS A 92 -6.54 -14.50 -0.20
C LYS A 92 -7.73 -14.20 -1.08
#